data_d88747b2c201e826f9e10c9c7c1ac2f9
#
_entry.id   d88747b2c201e826f9e10c9c7c1ac2f9
#
_cell.length_a   1.000
_cell.length_b   1.000
_cell.length_c   1.000
_cell.angle_alpha   90.00
_cell.angle_beta   90.00
_cell.angle_gamma   90.00
#
_symmetry.space_group_name_H-M   'P 1'
#
loop_
_entity.id
_entity.type
_entity.pdbx_description
1 polymer ?
#
loop_
_entity_poly.entity_id
_entity_poly.type
_entity_poly.pdbx_seq_one_letter_code
_entity_poly.pdbx_strand_id
1 'polypeptide(L)' 'MTDGPPSEEELAQIRQRLHALEIEHHDLDDVIGRLAGDLAQDQLQLQRLKKRKLYLKDQIQRLRTRLIPDIIA' A
#
# COMPACT_ATOMS: atom_id res chain seq x y z
N MET A 1 16.73 -1.70 20.59
CA MET A 1 16.40 -0.79 19.53
C MET A 1 17.61 -0.21 18.87
N THR A 2 17.65 -0.29 17.59
CA THR A 2 18.78 0.23 16.87
C THR A 2 18.41 1.57 16.26
N ASP A 3 19.32 2.52 16.35
CA ASP A 3 19.12 3.83 15.77
C ASP A 3 19.80 3.95 14.43
N GLY A 4 20.42 2.89 13.97
CA GLY A 4 21.13 2.94 12.70
C GLY A 4 20.24 2.63 11.52
N PRO A 5 20.81 2.65 10.32
CA PRO A 5 20.05 2.27 9.14
C PRO A 5 19.67 0.81 9.19
N PRO A 6 18.63 0.40 8.48
CA PRO A 6 18.22 -1.00 8.48
C PRO A 6 19.29 -1.89 7.90
N SER A 7 19.39 -3.12 8.40
CA SER A 7 20.30 -4.11 7.88
C SER A 7 19.82 -4.60 6.51
N GLU A 8 20.68 -5.33 5.81
CA GLU A 8 20.29 -5.90 4.53
C GLU A 8 19.10 -6.84 4.67
N GLU A 9 19.09 -7.60 5.76
CA GLU A 9 17.96 -8.49 6.03
C GLU A 9 16.68 -7.73 6.25
N GLU A 10 16.76 -6.65 7.01
CA GLU A 10 15.59 -5.80 7.23
C GLU A 10 15.12 -5.15 5.95
N LEU A 11 16.05 -4.71 5.10
CA LEU A 11 15.70 -4.13 3.81
C LEU A 11 15.00 -5.16 2.92
N ALA A 12 15.48 -6.39 2.94
CA ALA A 12 14.86 -7.45 2.17
C ALA A 12 13.42 -7.70 2.64
N GLN A 13 13.21 -7.70 3.95
CA GLN A 13 11.87 -7.86 4.50
C GLN A 13 10.95 -6.71 4.13
N ILE A 14 11.48 -5.49 4.15
CA ILE A 14 10.71 -4.33 3.78
C ILE A 14 10.31 -4.40 2.30
N ARG A 15 11.23 -4.79 1.44
CA ARG A 15 10.92 -4.92 0.01
C ARG A 15 9.85 -5.97 -0.24
N GLN A 16 9.95 -7.08 0.48
CA GLN A 16 8.98 -8.15 0.35
C GLN A 16 7.59 -7.70 0.80
N ARG A 17 7.54 -7.01 1.92
CA ARG A 17 6.30 -6.47 2.43
C ARG A 17 5.71 -5.43 1.48
N LEU A 18 6.57 -4.56 0.97
CA LEU A 18 6.16 -3.52 0.03
C LEU A 18 5.57 -4.12 -1.23
N HIS A 19 6.22 -5.14 -1.76
CA HIS A 19 5.73 -5.83 -2.96
C HIS A 19 4.34 -6.42 -2.72
N ALA A 20 4.15 -7.08 -1.58
CA ALA A 20 2.86 -7.66 -1.24
C ALA A 20 1.77 -6.60 -1.14
N LEU A 21 2.10 -5.47 -0.52
CA LEU A 21 1.15 -4.38 -0.39
C LEU A 21 0.80 -3.75 -1.74
N GLU A 22 1.78 -3.65 -2.62
CA GLU A 22 1.56 -3.10 -3.94
C GLU A 22 0.65 -3.99 -4.78
N ILE A 23 0.83 -5.30 -4.67
CA ILE A 23 -0.05 -6.25 -5.34
C ILE A 23 -1.47 -6.12 -4.81
N GLU A 24 -1.62 -6.08 -3.50
CA GLU A 24 -2.93 -5.94 -2.89
C GLU A 24 -3.60 -4.63 -3.29
N HIS A 25 -2.82 -3.55 -3.32
CA HIS A 25 -3.33 -2.24 -3.70
C HIS A 25 -3.80 -2.24 -5.16
N HIS A 26 -3.02 -2.86 -6.02
CA HIS A 26 -3.37 -2.94 -7.43
C HIS A 26 -4.65 -3.76 -7.64
N ASP A 27 -4.74 -4.91 -6.98
CA ASP A 27 -5.91 -5.77 -7.09
C ASP A 27 -7.16 -5.07 -6.58
N LEU A 28 -7.02 -4.36 -5.48
CA LEU A 28 -8.14 -3.64 -4.89
C LEU A 28 -8.58 -2.49 -5.78
N ASP A 29 -7.64 -1.77 -6.37
CA ASP A 29 -7.95 -0.69 -7.27
C ASP A 29 -8.72 -1.21 -8.50
N ASP A 30 -8.33 -2.37 -8.99
CA ASP A 30 -9.01 -3.01 -10.11
C ASP A 30 -10.45 -3.38 -9.75
N VAL A 31 -10.64 -3.94 -8.57
CA VAL A 31 -11.98 -4.30 -8.09
C VAL A 31 -12.84 -3.04 -7.93
N ILE A 32 -12.29 -2.00 -7.34
CA ILE A 32 -13.01 -0.74 -7.16
C ILE A 32 -13.44 -0.19 -8.52
N GLY A 33 -12.55 -0.25 -9.50
CA GLY A 33 -12.87 0.24 -10.85
C GLY A 33 -14.03 -0.52 -11.47
N ARG A 34 -14.08 -1.82 -11.28
CA ARG A 34 -15.18 -2.63 -11.80
C ARG A 34 -16.49 -2.33 -11.08
N LEU A 35 -16.43 -2.23 -9.76
CA LEU A 35 -17.61 -1.97 -8.96
C LEU A 35 -18.19 -0.58 -9.20
N ALA A 36 -17.32 0.38 -9.42
CA ALA A 36 -17.76 1.77 -9.65
C ALA A 36 -18.57 1.90 -10.94
N GLY A 37 -18.39 0.98 -11.88
CA GLY A 37 -19.14 1.00 -13.12
C GLY A 37 -20.49 0.29 -13.03
N ASP A 38 -20.79 -0.33 -11.91
CA ASP A 38 -22.02 -1.07 -11.74
C ASP A 38 -23.05 -0.23 -10.99
N LEU A 39 -24.15 0.09 -11.67
CA LEU A 39 -25.18 0.94 -11.10
C LEU A 39 -25.91 0.31 -9.92
N ALA A 40 -25.86 -1.01 -9.81
CA ALA A 40 -26.52 -1.72 -8.73
C ALA A 40 -25.62 -1.90 -7.52
N GLN A 41 -24.48 -1.27 -7.52
CA GLN A 41 -23.47 -1.50 -6.52
C GLN A 41 -23.84 -0.94 -5.15
N ASP A 42 -23.46 -1.66 -4.12
CA ASP A 42 -23.63 -1.23 -2.75
C ASP A 42 -22.61 -0.11 -2.45
N GLN A 43 -23.12 1.08 -2.19
CA GLN A 43 -22.28 2.23 -1.91
C GLN A 43 -21.44 2.05 -0.65
N LEU A 44 -21.99 1.38 0.34
CA LEU A 44 -21.27 1.15 1.59
C LEU A 44 -20.07 0.26 1.36
N GLN A 45 -20.25 -0.80 0.57
CA GLN A 45 -19.16 -1.69 0.25
C GLN A 45 -18.07 -0.95 -0.52
N LEU A 46 -18.47 -0.14 -1.47
CA LEU A 46 -17.52 0.64 -2.27
C LEU A 46 -16.71 1.57 -1.39
N GLN A 47 -17.35 2.24 -0.42
CA GLN A 47 -16.65 3.11 0.50
C GLN A 47 -15.65 2.36 1.36
N ARG A 48 -16.00 1.17 1.80
CA ARG A 48 -15.10 0.33 2.59
C ARG A 48 -13.86 -0.05 1.79
N LEU A 49 -14.06 -0.39 0.53
CA LEU A 49 -12.95 -0.76 -0.34
C LEU A 49 -12.04 0.44 -0.60
N LYS A 50 -12.62 1.62 -0.79
CA LYS A 50 -11.82 2.83 -0.98
C LYS A 50 -11.01 3.18 0.26
N LYS A 51 -11.57 2.97 1.44
CA LYS A 51 -10.83 3.19 2.68
C LYS A 51 -9.67 2.23 2.79
N ARG A 52 -9.90 0.96 2.45
CA ARG A 52 -8.83 -0.04 2.46
C ARG A 52 -7.72 0.35 1.50
N LYS A 53 -8.08 0.84 0.32
CA LYS A 53 -7.10 1.28 -0.67
C LYS A 53 -6.25 2.41 -0.13
N LEU A 54 -6.87 3.39 0.53
CA LEU A 54 -6.13 4.51 1.10
C LEU A 54 -5.18 4.05 2.19
N TYR A 55 -5.62 3.10 3.01
CA TYR A 55 -4.77 2.55 4.04
C TYR A 55 -3.54 1.87 3.43
N LEU A 56 -3.75 1.07 2.40
CA LEU A 56 -2.64 0.38 1.73
C LEU A 56 -1.67 1.38 1.11
N LYS A 57 -2.19 2.42 0.49
CA LYS A 57 -1.35 3.46 -0.09
C LYS A 57 -0.48 4.12 0.96
N ASP A 58 -1.05 4.41 2.11
CA ASP A 58 -0.31 5.00 3.21
C ASP A 58 0.81 4.08 3.69
N GLN A 59 0.52 2.79 3.85
CA GLN A 59 1.51 1.82 4.26
C GLN A 59 2.63 1.69 3.23
N ILE A 60 2.27 1.69 1.96
CA ILE A 60 3.25 1.62 0.88
C ILE A 60 4.20 2.81 0.95
N GLN A 61 3.68 4.01 1.12
CA GLN A 61 4.51 5.20 1.18
C GLN A 61 5.45 5.18 2.37
N ARG A 62 4.97 4.70 3.51
CA ARG A 62 5.81 4.61 4.70
C ARG A 62 6.97 3.64 4.48
N LEU A 63 6.70 2.51 3.86
CA LEU A 63 7.77 1.55 3.58
C LEU A 63 8.74 2.06 2.54
N ARG A 64 8.25 2.75 1.52
CA ARG A 64 9.13 3.34 0.52
C ARG A 64 10.07 4.35 1.13
N THR A 65 9.58 5.14 2.06
CA THR A 65 10.40 6.12 2.75
C THR A 65 11.53 5.44 3.52
N ARG A 66 11.26 4.28 4.08
CA ARG A 66 12.29 3.53 4.79
C ARG A 66 13.34 2.95 3.85
N LEU A 67 12.94 2.58 2.64
CA LEU A 67 13.87 2.04 1.66
C LEU A 67 14.74 3.11 1.01
N ILE A 68 14.21 4.32 0.88
CA ILE A 68 14.90 5.41 0.19
C ILE A 68 14.94 6.62 1.09
N PRO A 69 15.78 6.58 2.11
CA PRO A 69 15.86 7.69 3.06
C PRO A 69 16.56 8.90 2.41
N ASP A 70 16.17 10.07 2.87
CA ASP A 70 16.84 11.31 2.53
C ASP A 70 16.95 11.62 1.06
N ILE A 71 16.05 11.16 0.32
CA ILE A 71 16.07 11.44 -1.08
C ILE A 71 15.81 12.86 -1.36
N ILE A 72 14.93 13.45 -0.62
CA ILE A 72 14.56 14.80 -0.89
C ILE A 72 15.15 15.72 0.11
N ALA A 73 15.80 16.63 -0.37
CA ALA A 73 16.36 17.64 0.49
C ALA A 73 15.32 18.70 0.79
#